data_bd8a141cdc18b6494d4c840178fa9066
#
_entry.id   bd8a141cdc18b6494d4c840178fa9066
#
_cell.length_a   1.000
_cell.length_b   1.000
_cell.length_c   1.000
_cell.angle_alpha   90.00
_cell.angle_beta   90.00
_cell.angle_gamma   90.00
#
_symmetry.space_group_name_H-M   'P 1'
#
loop_
_entity.id
_entity.type
_entity.pdbx_description
1 polymer ?
#
loop_
_entity_poly.entity_id
_entity_poly.type
_entity_poly.pdbx_seq_one_letter_code
_entity_poly.pdbx_strand_id
1 'polypeptide(L)'
;VVVCTSSLELGLDIGSVQLVVHYGSPRQVSKLIQRIGRSRHRQARSAKGLIVINNPDDEIEALAIIRRMKRRSIEEQVIHKDPLDVLAHHLVGLAIQTKSLVSLESAFKMFVKAYPFSTLCYQNMIATIELLHSQGIIRYDQIAQSYRRTIRAYKYYFDNLSTIPEVLKFEVVDIINNRRIGSLDQEFVGDYGERGNIFVLKGSQWRIISVDEVKMRVSVEPLRGAAINVPYWNGEMIPVDYDTAKEVGNIRNQAAKNAIKLSTDLMERTMDVLDPIPDSTNIVVESSISMNTIVIHSTFGTKVNNTVASLMSTILSSQLGYVVETRTDSYRIVVTSSARIGRGLVEAFFNDIFDLEAVLIASMTGTHNVNWKVWTVSKRFGVVSKEAIYDKRVARLIYDRYSKTPISKESLRELIHDKYDINRTQNIFTMFRKKNIKLHWKEISEFSQLAKPILEHSTKFSANPLSIEKGVMELIKERLEKTQHRLICVRCGKWERLIQTKDAPDLISCPICRSRLVTATSHFDNDLGKIIIRKLSGMQISAEENHKFNRAWKVASLLNNFGKRALMVLAGYGIGADSAARILRNYSEDPEVYRAIYEAERQYVMTRGFWKD
;
A
#
# COMPACT_ATOMS: atom_id res chain seq x y z
N VAL A 1 -19.01 5.72 22.25
CA VAL A 1 -17.81 5.02 21.80
C VAL A 1 -17.37 5.61 20.48
N VAL A 2 -16.09 5.94 20.36
CA VAL A 2 -15.47 6.41 19.11
C VAL A 2 -14.41 5.39 18.71
N VAL A 3 -14.45 4.94 17.47
CA VAL A 3 -13.42 4.08 16.86
C VAL A 3 -12.63 4.92 15.88
N CYS A 4 -11.32 4.92 16.00
CA CYS A 4 -10.44 5.73 15.16
C CYS A 4 -9.10 5.02 14.89
N THR A 5 -8.41 5.51 13.89
CA THR A 5 -7.00 5.19 13.60
C THR A 5 -6.08 6.20 14.32
N SER A 6 -4.86 6.36 13.86
CA SER A 6 -3.87 7.33 14.40
C SER A 6 -4.31 8.81 14.33
N SER A 7 -5.39 9.13 13.62
CA SER A 7 -5.89 10.51 13.48
C SER A 7 -6.19 11.22 14.81
N LEU A 8 -6.54 10.48 15.85
CA LEU A 8 -6.78 11.04 17.20
C LEU A 8 -5.52 11.17 18.06
N GLU A 9 -4.34 10.85 17.55
CA GLU A 9 -3.05 11.14 18.21
C GLU A 9 -2.73 12.64 18.20
N LEU A 10 -3.17 13.34 17.16
CA LEU A 10 -3.01 14.79 17.03
C LEU A 10 -3.87 15.52 18.07
N GLY A 11 -3.32 16.50 18.76
CA GLY A 11 -3.82 17.27 19.90
C GLY A 11 -5.26 17.81 19.88
N LEU A 12 -6.18 17.11 19.24
CA LEU A 12 -7.60 17.44 19.24
C LEU A 12 -8.20 17.22 20.64
N ASP A 13 -8.92 18.20 21.15
CA ASP A 13 -9.73 18.04 22.35
C ASP A 13 -11.00 17.26 22.00
N ILE A 14 -11.05 16.00 22.42
CA ILE A 14 -12.19 15.11 22.17
C ILE A 14 -13.20 15.15 23.32
N GLY A 15 -13.01 16.07 24.29
CA GLY A 15 -13.86 16.15 25.46
C GLY A 15 -13.59 15.06 26.51
N SER A 16 -14.60 14.53 27.18
CA SER A 16 -14.46 13.64 28.33
C SER A 16 -14.26 12.17 27.95
N VAL A 17 -13.10 11.79 27.41
CA VAL A 17 -12.74 10.38 27.23
C VAL A 17 -12.33 9.78 28.56
N GLN A 18 -13.01 8.72 29.01
CA GLN A 18 -12.75 8.07 30.31
C GLN A 18 -11.74 6.93 30.19
N LEU A 19 -11.73 6.22 29.07
CA LEU A 19 -10.90 5.05 28.80
C LEU A 19 -10.48 5.03 27.34
N VAL A 20 -9.20 4.76 27.09
CA VAL A 20 -8.68 4.46 25.76
C VAL A 20 -8.42 2.96 25.65
N VAL A 21 -9.05 2.31 24.68
CA VAL A 21 -8.82 0.90 24.38
C VAL A 21 -7.94 0.81 23.13
N HIS A 22 -6.79 0.19 23.27
CA HIS A 22 -5.82 -0.05 22.22
C HIS A 22 -6.00 -1.46 21.67
N TYR A 23 -6.11 -1.61 20.36
CA TYR A 23 -6.18 -2.90 19.68
C TYR A 23 -4.82 -3.23 19.08
N GLY A 24 -4.19 -4.32 19.55
CA GLY A 24 -2.81 -4.70 19.22
C GLY A 24 -1.77 -3.90 20.04
N SER A 25 -0.49 -4.16 19.75
CA SER A 25 0.61 -3.41 20.37
C SER A 25 0.65 -1.96 19.88
N PRO A 26 0.92 -0.97 20.75
CA PRO A 26 1.12 0.42 20.36
C PRO A 26 2.41 0.66 19.56
N ARG A 27 3.30 -0.30 19.47
CA ARG A 27 4.59 -0.29 18.75
C ARG A 27 5.63 0.68 19.29
N GLN A 28 5.23 1.80 19.91
CA GLN A 28 6.10 2.83 20.49
C GLN A 28 5.54 3.35 21.79
N VAL A 29 6.45 3.71 22.70
CA VAL A 29 6.11 4.32 24.00
C VAL A 29 5.46 5.69 23.80
N SER A 30 6.02 6.49 22.90
CA SER A 30 5.51 7.83 22.56
C SER A 30 4.05 7.76 22.07
N LYS A 31 3.72 6.78 21.20
CA LYS A 31 2.37 6.56 20.69
C LYS A 31 1.41 6.12 21.80
N LEU A 32 1.84 5.21 22.68
CA LEU A 32 1.05 4.81 23.83
C LEU A 32 0.71 6.00 24.73
N ILE A 33 1.70 6.83 25.07
CA ILE A 33 1.52 8.02 25.91
C ILE A 33 0.57 9.02 25.24
N GLN A 34 0.75 9.31 23.96
CA GLN A 34 -0.09 10.24 23.21
C GLN A 34 -1.55 9.79 23.16
N ARG A 35 -1.79 8.49 22.94
CA ARG A 35 -3.15 7.91 22.87
C ARG A 35 -3.82 7.84 24.24
N ILE A 36 -3.15 7.31 25.25
CA ILE A 36 -3.70 7.24 26.62
C ILE A 36 -3.91 8.66 27.17
N GLY A 37 -3.05 9.61 26.81
CA GLY A 37 -3.18 11.02 27.19
C GLY A 37 -4.50 11.66 26.77
N ARG A 38 -5.23 11.09 25.78
CA ARG A 38 -6.59 11.55 25.40
C ARG A 38 -7.64 11.26 26.46
N SER A 39 -7.41 10.31 27.38
CA SER A 39 -8.32 10.02 28.49
C SER A 39 -8.23 11.02 29.65
N ARG A 40 -7.59 12.20 29.47
CA ARG A 40 -7.28 13.12 30.55
C ARG A 40 -7.65 14.56 30.25
N HIS A 41 -8.83 14.99 30.67
CA HIS A 41 -9.24 16.40 30.59
C HIS A 41 -9.52 17.10 31.95
N ARG A 42 -9.33 16.43 33.09
CA ARG A 42 -9.46 17.07 34.41
C ARG A 42 -8.20 16.84 35.25
N GLN A 43 -7.68 17.89 35.84
CA GLN A 43 -6.37 18.02 36.50
C GLN A 43 -6.04 17.04 37.66
N ALA A 44 -6.94 16.12 38.02
CA ALA A 44 -6.76 15.30 39.21
C ALA A 44 -6.86 13.79 39.02
N ARG A 45 -6.98 13.25 37.80
CA ARG A 45 -7.15 11.80 37.61
C ARG A 45 -6.06 11.22 36.68
N SER A 46 -5.60 9.99 37.01
CA SER A 46 -4.68 9.23 36.16
C SER A 46 -5.35 8.82 34.84
N ALA A 47 -4.65 8.97 33.74
CA ALA A 47 -5.09 8.48 32.44
C ALA A 47 -5.21 6.95 32.46
N LYS A 48 -6.30 6.40 31.91
CA LYS A 48 -6.56 4.95 31.85
C LYS A 48 -6.50 4.45 30.43
N GLY A 49 -5.72 3.39 30.22
CA GLY A 49 -5.61 2.69 28.94
C GLY A 49 -5.72 1.18 29.13
N LEU A 50 -6.35 0.52 28.18
CA LEU A 50 -6.43 -0.93 28.06
C LEU A 50 -5.81 -1.33 26.72
N ILE A 51 -4.94 -2.34 26.72
CA ILE A 51 -4.38 -2.90 25.50
C ILE A 51 -5.00 -4.29 25.30
N VAL A 52 -5.66 -4.49 24.17
CA VAL A 52 -6.21 -5.78 23.75
C VAL A 52 -5.17 -6.45 22.84
N ILE A 53 -4.70 -7.62 23.25
CA ILE A 53 -3.64 -8.37 22.58
C ILE A 53 -4.24 -9.31 21.53
N ASN A 54 -3.66 -9.34 20.35
CA ASN A 54 -4.11 -10.17 19.23
C ASN A 54 -3.25 -11.41 18.99
N ASN A 55 -1.98 -11.32 19.35
CA ASN A 55 -0.99 -12.37 19.10
C ASN A 55 0.12 -12.34 20.16
N PRO A 56 0.91 -13.40 20.30
CA PRO A 56 1.97 -13.49 21.31
C PRO A 56 3.05 -12.43 21.22
N ASP A 57 3.44 -12.00 20.03
CA ASP A 57 4.44 -10.94 19.87
C ASP A 57 3.91 -9.60 20.38
N ASP A 58 2.63 -9.29 20.15
CA ASP A 58 1.98 -8.08 20.68
C ASP A 58 1.98 -8.04 22.21
N GLU A 59 1.81 -9.20 22.90
CA GLU A 59 1.83 -9.24 24.36
C GLU A 59 3.18 -8.84 24.92
N ILE A 60 4.25 -9.45 24.45
CA ILE A 60 5.61 -9.16 24.93
C ILE A 60 6.00 -7.73 24.57
N GLU A 61 5.66 -7.29 23.35
CA GLU A 61 5.93 -5.93 22.89
C GLU A 61 5.19 -4.89 23.75
N ALA A 62 3.90 -5.12 24.03
CA ALA A 62 3.13 -4.24 24.91
C ALA A 62 3.72 -4.18 26.33
N LEU A 63 4.16 -5.32 26.88
CA LEU A 63 4.83 -5.35 28.18
C LEU A 63 6.16 -4.58 28.14
N ALA A 64 6.95 -4.72 27.09
CA ALA A 64 8.21 -3.96 26.91
C ALA A 64 7.94 -2.46 26.86
N ILE A 65 6.94 -2.04 26.10
CA ILE A 65 6.53 -0.64 25.98
C ILE A 65 6.05 -0.09 27.33
N ILE A 66 5.22 -0.83 28.06
CA ILE A 66 4.73 -0.43 29.40
C ILE A 66 5.91 -0.30 30.37
N ARG A 67 6.90 -1.22 30.36
CA ARG A 67 8.10 -1.12 31.20
C ARG A 67 8.91 0.11 30.88
N ARG A 68 9.18 0.37 29.59
CA ARG A 68 9.90 1.55 29.12
C ARG A 68 9.15 2.83 29.51
N MET A 69 7.83 2.87 29.33
CA MET A 69 7.00 4.00 29.75
C MET A 69 7.14 4.30 31.25
N LYS A 70 7.09 3.26 32.11
CA LYS A 70 7.28 3.41 33.57
C LYS A 70 8.67 3.93 33.91
N ARG A 71 9.69 3.56 33.15
CA ARG A 71 11.08 4.05 33.29
C ARG A 71 11.30 5.43 32.63
N ARG A 72 10.27 6.02 32.01
CA ARG A 72 10.34 7.28 31.24
C ARG A 72 11.32 7.21 30.06
N SER A 73 11.54 6.01 29.50
CA SER A 73 12.39 5.78 28.35
C SER A 73 11.50 5.77 27.08
N ILE A 74 11.48 6.88 26.38
CA ILE A 74 10.79 7.03 25.09
C ILE A 74 11.79 6.81 23.95
N GLU A 75 11.26 6.65 22.72
CA GLU A 75 12.06 6.52 21.53
C GLU A 75 12.85 7.81 21.26
N GLU A 76 14.10 7.63 20.81
CA GLU A 76 14.93 8.75 20.36
C GLU A 76 14.36 9.32 19.05
N GLN A 77 14.16 10.64 19.03
CA GLN A 77 13.80 11.34 17.80
C GLN A 77 15.06 11.76 17.06
N VAL A 78 15.32 11.11 15.92
CA VAL A 78 16.40 11.48 15.04
C VAL A 78 15.94 12.58 14.10
N ILE A 79 16.53 13.77 14.24
CA ILE A 79 16.25 14.90 13.34
C ILE A 79 17.00 14.67 12.03
N HIS A 80 16.28 14.74 10.90
CA HIS A 80 16.90 14.70 9.58
C HIS A 80 17.82 15.91 9.39
N LYS A 81 19.11 15.65 9.25
CA LYS A 81 20.14 16.70 9.12
C LYS A 81 20.33 17.10 7.67
N ASP A 82 20.61 18.37 7.45
CA ASP A 82 20.92 18.96 6.15
C ASP A 82 19.93 18.60 5.04
N PRO A 83 18.59 18.73 5.24
CA PRO A 83 17.60 18.39 4.22
C PRO A 83 17.71 19.37 3.05
N LEU A 84 18.15 18.86 1.88
CA LEU A 84 18.52 19.70 0.73
C LEU A 84 17.31 20.35 0.03
N ASP A 85 16.16 19.73 0.09
CA ASP A 85 14.90 20.29 -0.41
C ASP A 85 14.39 21.45 0.45
N VAL A 86 14.49 21.31 1.78
CA VAL A 86 14.20 22.40 2.73
C VAL A 86 15.21 23.54 2.54
N LEU A 87 16.49 23.20 2.35
CA LEU A 87 17.53 24.20 2.03
C LEU A 87 17.17 24.94 0.73
N ALA A 88 16.76 24.24 -0.32
CA ALA A 88 16.36 24.84 -1.58
C ALA A 88 15.20 25.84 -1.38
N HIS A 89 14.18 25.45 -0.63
CA HIS A 89 13.06 26.33 -0.31
C HIS A 89 13.49 27.58 0.45
N HIS A 90 14.35 27.45 1.46
CA HIS A 90 14.86 28.58 2.24
C HIS A 90 15.81 29.49 1.45
N LEU A 91 16.64 28.95 0.56
CA LEU A 91 17.50 29.75 -0.34
C LEU A 91 16.63 30.65 -1.25
N VAL A 92 15.55 30.10 -1.79
CA VAL A 92 14.60 30.86 -2.61
C VAL A 92 13.85 31.89 -1.75
N GLY A 93 13.40 31.52 -0.57
CA GLY A 93 12.75 32.43 0.39
C GLY A 93 13.63 33.62 0.76
N LEU A 94 14.93 33.38 1.02
CA LEU A 94 15.90 34.42 1.31
C LEU A 94 16.07 35.40 0.13
N ALA A 95 16.12 34.88 -1.11
CA ALA A 95 16.21 35.70 -2.30
C ALA A 95 14.92 36.52 -2.57
N ILE A 96 13.75 36.02 -2.17
CA ILE A 96 12.49 36.75 -2.24
C ILE A 96 12.47 37.88 -1.20
N GLN A 97 12.88 37.59 0.03
CA GLN A 97 12.90 38.52 1.15
C GLN A 97 13.87 39.67 0.91
N THR A 98 15.10 39.36 0.47
CA THR A 98 16.19 40.33 0.33
C THR A 98 15.95 41.33 -0.83
N LYS A 99 15.18 40.90 -1.86
CA LYS A 99 14.89 41.71 -3.08
C LYS A 99 16.13 42.11 -3.89
N SER A 100 17.34 41.82 -3.44
CA SER A 100 18.64 42.14 -4.03
C SER A 100 19.46 40.86 -4.23
N LEU A 101 20.77 41.04 -4.52
CA LEU A 101 21.72 39.93 -4.56
C LEU A 101 21.95 39.36 -3.16
N VAL A 102 21.97 38.04 -3.05
CA VAL A 102 22.28 37.30 -1.83
C VAL A 102 23.69 36.73 -1.98
N SER A 103 24.61 37.09 -1.08
CA SER A 103 25.94 36.48 -1.01
C SER A 103 25.85 35.05 -0.51
N LEU A 104 26.57 34.12 -1.18
CA LEU A 104 26.63 32.72 -0.76
C LEU A 104 27.20 32.56 0.65
N GLU A 105 28.28 33.28 0.94
CA GLU A 105 28.93 33.21 2.25
C GLU A 105 27.99 33.65 3.37
N SER A 106 27.25 34.74 3.16
CA SER A 106 26.28 35.24 4.15
C SER A 106 25.12 34.27 4.34
N ALA A 107 24.60 33.68 3.26
CA ALA A 107 23.56 32.66 3.32
C ALA A 107 24.06 31.41 4.07
N PHE A 108 25.25 30.92 3.74
CA PHE A 108 25.83 29.75 4.41
C PHE A 108 26.00 29.97 5.92
N LYS A 109 26.64 31.12 6.30
CA LYS A 109 26.80 31.49 7.71
C LYS A 109 25.47 31.61 8.47
N MET A 110 24.40 31.97 7.77
CA MET A 110 23.07 32.03 8.36
C MET A 110 22.49 30.62 8.58
N PHE A 111 22.53 29.75 7.56
CA PHE A 111 21.93 28.42 7.64
C PHE A 111 22.62 27.50 8.65
N VAL A 112 23.94 27.48 8.73
CA VAL A 112 24.68 26.61 9.67
C VAL A 112 24.41 26.95 11.14
N LYS A 113 23.85 28.10 11.47
CA LYS A 113 23.41 28.46 12.83
C LYS A 113 22.15 27.67 13.26
N ALA A 114 21.36 27.21 12.30
CA ALA A 114 20.19 26.40 12.60
C ALA A 114 20.58 24.95 12.84
N TYR A 115 20.08 24.33 13.90
CA TYR A 115 20.45 22.97 14.29
C TYR A 115 20.30 21.93 13.16
N PRO A 116 19.22 21.92 12.34
CA PRO A 116 19.12 20.98 11.22
C PRO A 116 20.24 21.13 10.18
N PHE A 117 20.83 22.30 10.03
CA PHE A 117 21.89 22.62 9.06
C PHE A 117 23.26 22.80 9.68
N SER A 118 23.45 22.43 10.96
CA SER A 118 24.72 22.62 11.67
C SER A 118 25.89 21.83 11.09
N THR A 119 25.61 20.81 10.29
CA THR A 119 26.59 19.96 9.58
C THR A 119 26.60 20.18 8.07
N LEU A 120 25.93 21.23 7.59
CA LEU A 120 25.79 21.50 6.16
C LEU A 120 27.15 21.72 5.50
N CYS A 121 27.44 20.94 4.47
CA CYS A 121 28.62 21.14 3.64
C CYS A 121 28.37 22.26 2.62
N TYR A 122 29.33 23.18 2.48
CA TYR A 122 29.25 24.28 1.53
C TYR A 122 28.99 23.83 0.09
N GLN A 123 29.64 22.72 -0.34
CA GLN A 123 29.43 22.12 -1.66
C GLN A 123 27.98 21.65 -1.89
N ASN A 124 27.31 21.15 -0.86
CA ASN A 124 25.89 20.76 -0.97
C ASN A 124 24.99 21.98 -1.20
N MET A 125 25.31 23.12 -0.56
CA MET A 125 24.59 24.36 -0.81
C MET A 125 24.81 24.88 -2.23
N ILE A 126 26.07 24.85 -2.72
CA ILE A 126 26.37 25.22 -4.12
C ILE A 126 25.60 24.32 -5.09
N ALA A 127 25.68 23.01 -4.94
CA ALA A 127 24.97 22.06 -5.81
C ALA A 127 23.45 22.31 -5.81
N THR A 128 22.88 22.70 -4.66
CA THR A 128 21.45 23.05 -4.55
C THR A 128 21.14 24.35 -5.31
N ILE A 129 22.03 25.35 -5.21
CA ILE A 129 21.90 26.63 -5.94
C ILE A 129 22.02 26.41 -7.46
N GLU A 130 22.97 25.59 -7.90
CA GLU A 130 23.16 25.24 -9.32
C GLU A 130 21.94 24.51 -9.88
N LEU A 131 21.36 23.60 -9.11
CA LEU A 131 20.12 22.93 -9.48
C LEU A 131 18.97 23.92 -9.63
N LEU A 132 18.76 24.82 -8.68
CA LEU A 132 17.73 25.86 -8.75
C LEU A 132 17.97 26.85 -9.91
N HIS A 133 19.23 27.15 -10.21
CA HIS A 133 19.64 27.96 -11.36
C HIS A 133 19.29 27.31 -12.68
N SER A 134 19.63 26.03 -12.82
CA SER A 134 19.36 25.24 -14.05
C SER A 134 17.86 25.16 -14.37
N GLN A 135 17.00 25.24 -13.33
CA GLN A 135 15.54 25.27 -13.48
C GLN A 135 14.98 26.69 -13.69
N GLY A 136 15.85 27.72 -13.64
CA GLY A 136 15.46 29.09 -13.79
C GLY A 136 14.66 29.65 -12.63
N ILE A 137 14.72 29.04 -11.44
CA ILE A 137 14.06 29.51 -10.21
C ILE A 137 14.84 30.69 -9.61
N ILE A 138 16.16 30.59 -9.60
CA ILE A 138 17.08 31.65 -9.23
C ILE A 138 18.07 31.92 -10.36
N ARG A 139 18.75 33.05 -10.32
CA ARG A 139 19.90 33.35 -11.18
C ARG A 139 21.14 33.38 -10.30
N TYR A 140 22.06 32.46 -10.53
CA TYR A 140 23.34 32.33 -9.86
C TYR A 140 24.44 32.96 -10.67
N ASP A 141 25.30 33.76 -10.04
CA ASP A 141 26.51 34.33 -10.58
C ASP A 141 27.71 33.68 -9.87
N GLN A 142 28.41 32.82 -10.60
CA GLN A 142 29.53 32.05 -10.05
C GLN A 142 30.75 32.95 -9.76
N ILE A 143 30.96 34.02 -10.52
CA ILE A 143 32.10 34.95 -10.34
C ILE A 143 31.82 35.82 -9.10
N ALA A 144 30.63 36.40 -9.03
CA ALA A 144 30.24 37.25 -7.91
C ALA A 144 29.88 36.48 -6.63
N GLN A 145 29.89 35.12 -6.67
CA GLN A 145 29.48 34.25 -5.56
C GLN A 145 28.16 34.72 -4.92
N SER A 146 27.18 34.98 -5.77
CA SER A 146 25.89 35.54 -5.35
C SER A 146 24.74 35.01 -6.21
N TYR A 147 23.54 35.07 -5.66
CA TYR A 147 22.36 34.70 -6.41
C TYR A 147 21.19 35.66 -6.16
N ARG A 148 20.22 35.65 -7.06
CA ARG A 148 19.00 36.45 -6.96
C ARG A 148 17.78 35.68 -7.45
N ARG A 149 16.59 36.08 -7.01
CA ARG A 149 15.33 35.49 -7.48
C ARG A 149 15.10 35.76 -8.96
N THR A 150 14.36 34.89 -9.60
CA THR A 150 13.66 35.12 -10.88
C THR A 150 12.15 35.30 -10.62
N ILE A 151 11.37 35.51 -11.68
CA ILE A 151 9.90 35.54 -11.56
C ILE A 151 9.33 34.17 -11.15
N ARG A 152 9.99 33.07 -11.51
CA ARG A 152 9.59 31.69 -11.15
C ARG A 152 9.78 31.38 -9.67
N ALA A 153 10.61 32.13 -8.96
CA ALA A 153 10.89 31.95 -7.53
C ALA A 153 9.62 32.04 -6.69
N TYR A 154 8.70 32.94 -7.02
CA TYR A 154 7.45 33.10 -6.28
C TYR A 154 6.56 31.86 -6.40
N LYS A 155 6.35 31.39 -7.63
CA LYS A 155 5.55 30.18 -7.84
C LYS A 155 6.15 29.00 -7.09
N TYR A 156 7.46 28.75 -7.28
CA TYR A 156 8.17 27.67 -6.57
C TYR A 156 8.01 27.75 -5.05
N TYR A 157 8.21 28.94 -4.48
CA TYR A 157 8.16 29.14 -3.03
C TYR A 157 6.77 28.84 -2.46
N PHE A 158 5.72 29.40 -3.07
CA PHE A 158 4.35 29.22 -2.59
C PHE A 158 3.77 27.83 -2.88
N ASP A 159 4.18 27.17 -3.96
CA ASP A 159 3.80 25.80 -4.25
C ASP A 159 4.42 24.81 -3.24
N ASN A 160 5.56 25.15 -2.62
CA ASN A 160 6.32 24.29 -1.73
C ASN A 160 6.37 24.78 -0.26
N LEU A 161 5.33 25.43 0.24
CA LEU A 161 5.26 25.87 1.65
C LEU A 161 5.31 24.72 2.65
N SER A 162 4.94 23.52 2.23
CA SER A 162 5.04 22.29 3.02
C SER A 162 5.86 21.27 2.27
N THR A 163 6.77 20.60 2.97
CA THR A 163 7.52 19.43 2.47
C THR A 163 6.75 18.12 2.64
N ILE A 164 5.60 18.16 3.31
CA ILE A 164 4.71 16.99 3.44
C ILE A 164 4.10 16.70 2.06
N PRO A 165 4.34 15.51 1.48
CA PRO A 165 3.80 15.19 0.17
C PRO A 165 2.27 15.16 0.21
N GLU A 166 1.63 15.73 -0.79
CA GLU A 166 0.19 15.49 -1.00
C GLU A 166 0.02 14.07 -1.52
N VAL A 167 -0.61 13.24 -0.70
CA VAL A 167 -0.90 11.86 -1.05
C VAL A 167 -2.22 11.83 -1.83
N LEU A 168 -2.10 11.65 -3.14
CA LEU A 168 -3.27 11.42 -3.98
C LEU A 168 -3.85 10.04 -3.68
N LYS A 169 -5.19 9.94 -3.66
CA LYS A 169 -5.89 8.70 -3.34
C LYS A 169 -6.65 8.18 -4.54
N PHE A 170 -6.49 6.89 -4.79
CA PHE A 170 -7.25 6.16 -5.79
C PHE A 170 -8.50 5.54 -5.16
N GLU A 171 -9.64 5.75 -5.79
CA GLU A 171 -10.89 5.12 -5.39
C GLU A 171 -10.88 3.64 -5.78
N VAL A 172 -11.19 2.75 -4.83
CA VAL A 172 -11.29 1.30 -5.09
C VAL A 172 -12.74 0.93 -5.35
N VAL A 173 -12.99 0.33 -6.51
CA VAL A 173 -14.34 -0.06 -6.95
C VAL A 173 -14.40 -1.55 -7.27
N ASP A 174 -15.30 -2.24 -6.62
CA ASP A 174 -15.67 -3.63 -6.94
C ASP A 174 -16.40 -3.66 -8.28
N ILE A 175 -15.82 -4.36 -9.27
CA ILE A 175 -16.39 -4.46 -10.61
C ILE A 175 -17.65 -5.33 -10.66
N ILE A 176 -17.81 -6.27 -9.71
CA ILE A 176 -18.94 -7.18 -9.69
C ILE A 176 -20.20 -6.43 -9.26
N ASN A 177 -20.09 -5.63 -8.18
CA ASN A 177 -21.23 -4.91 -7.60
C ASN A 177 -21.29 -3.43 -8.01
N ASN A 178 -20.30 -2.96 -8.77
CA ASN A 178 -20.07 -1.54 -9.09
C ASN A 178 -20.12 -0.63 -7.84
N ARG A 179 -19.55 -1.12 -6.73
CA ARG A 179 -19.61 -0.48 -5.42
C ARG A 179 -18.25 0.05 -5.03
N ARG A 180 -18.20 1.27 -4.51
CA ARG A 180 -17.02 1.82 -3.86
C ARG A 180 -16.72 1.06 -2.57
N ILE A 181 -15.48 0.53 -2.47
CA ILE A 181 -15.01 -0.22 -1.30
C ILE A 181 -14.24 0.70 -0.36
N GLY A 182 -13.37 1.54 -0.90
CA GLY A 182 -12.49 2.42 -0.14
C GLY A 182 -11.58 3.24 -1.01
N SER A 183 -10.41 3.58 -0.51
CA SER A 183 -9.37 4.28 -1.26
C SER A 183 -7.99 3.70 -0.94
N LEU A 184 -7.08 3.79 -1.89
CA LEU A 184 -5.68 3.41 -1.81
C LEU A 184 -4.81 4.63 -2.05
N ASP A 185 -3.71 4.74 -1.33
CA ASP A 185 -2.76 5.82 -1.55
C ASP A 185 -1.98 5.60 -2.85
N GLN A 186 -1.59 6.66 -3.52
CA GLN A 186 -0.84 6.61 -4.79
C GLN A 186 0.45 5.80 -4.68
N GLU A 187 1.13 5.85 -3.54
CA GLU A 187 2.32 5.05 -3.26
C GLU A 187 1.99 3.55 -3.36
N PHE A 188 0.93 3.10 -2.69
CA PHE A 188 0.51 1.71 -2.76
C PHE A 188 0.13 1.27 -4.18
N VAL A 189 -0.61 2.12 -4.90
CA VAL A 189 -0.99 1.83 -6.28
C VAL A 189 0.23 1.77 -7.20
N GLY A 190 1.21 2.63 -6.98
CA GLY A 190 2.48 2.60 -7.70
C GLY A 190 3.29 1.34 -7.43
N ASP A 191 3.28 0.82 -6.18
CA ASP A 191 3.98 -0.39 -5.78
C ASP A 191 3.29 -1.66 -6.26
N TYR A 192 1.98 -1.73 -6.03
CA TYR A 192 1.19 -2.95 -6.12
C TYR A 192 0.02 -2.85 -7.11
N GLY A 193 -0.06 -1.75 -7.88
CA GLY A 193 -1.15 -1.47 -8.83
C GLY A 193 -1.16 -2.38 -10.06
N GLU A 194 -0.21 -3.29 -10.21
CA GLU A 194 -0.16 -4.19 -11.35
C GLU A 194 -1.37 -5.13 -11.37
N ARG A 195 -1.87 -5.38 -12.57
CA ARG A 195 -2.99 -6.30 -12.79
C ARG A 195 -2.68 -7.70 -12.25
N GLY A 196 -3.63 -8.25 -11.50
CA GLY A 196 -3.52 -9.59 -10.89
C GLY A 196 -3.00 -9.56 -9.46
N ASN A 197 -2.41 -8.46 -9.00
CA ASN A 197 -2.00 -8.31 -7.62
C ASN A 197 -3.20 -8.33 -6.67
N ILE A 198 -2.98 -8.86 -5.49
CA ILE A 198 -4.01 -9.08 -4.49
C ILE A 198 -3.66 -8.31 -3.23
N PHE A 199 -4.67 -7.67 -2.64
CA PHE A 199 -4.51 -6.93 -1.39
C PHE A 199 -5.75 -7.09 -0.50
N VAL A 200 -5.62 -6.74 0.78
CA VAL A 200 -6.74 -6.73 1.74
C VAL A 200 -7.23 -5.31 1.94
N LEU A 201 -8.54 -5.11 1.83
CA LEU A 201 -9.18 -3.85 2.18
C LEU A 201 -10.52 -4.14 2.87
N LYS A 202 -10.74 -3.50 4.03
CA LYS A 202 -11.94 -3.74 4.87
C LYS A 202 -12.17 -5.21 5.24
N GLY A 203 -11.09 -5.93 5.56
CA GLY A 203 -11.16 -7.33 5.97
C GLY A 203 -11.48 -8.32 4.86
N SER A 204 -11.54 -7.88 3.61
CA SER A 204 -11.78 -8.73 2.43
C SER A 204 -10.60 -8.65 1.48
N GLN A 205 -10.40 -9.73 0.73
CA GLN A 205 -9.35 -9.85 -0.27
C GLN A 205 -9.85 -9.38 -1.64
N TRP A 206 -9.00 -8.63 -2.33
CA TRP A 206 -9.30 -8.02 -3.61
C TRP A 206 -8.17 -8.23 -4.61
N ARG A 207 -8.52 -8.63 -5.84
CA ARG A 207 -7.58 -8.72 -6.96
C ARG A 207 -7.71 -7.49 -7.84
N ILE A 208 -6.59 -6.88 -8.21
CA ILE A 208 -6.57 -5.73 -9.12
C ILE A 208 -6.83 -6.21 -10.56
N ILE A 209 -7.82 -5.62 -11.19
CA ILE A 209 -8.18 -5.86 -12.60
C ILE A 209 -7.61 -4.78 -13.49
N SER A 210 -7.74 -3.52 -13.09
CA SER A 210 -7.19 -2.37 -13.83
C SER A 210 -6.99 -1.16 -12.91
N VAL A 211 -6.04 -0.32 -13.28
CA VAL A 211 -5.82 1.00 -12.68
C VAL A 211 -6.06 2.04 -13.76
N ASP A 212 -6.95 2.99 -13.47
CA ASP A 212 -7.22 4.18 -14.28
C ASP A 212 -6.62 5.39 -13.56
N GLU A 213 -5.45 5.82 -14.03
CA GLU A 213 -4.69 6.91 -13.40
C GLU A 213 -5.38 8.27 -13.61
N VAL A 214 -6.07 8.45 -14.73
CA VAL A 214 -6.77 9.72 -15.03
C VAL A 214 -7.97 9.92 -14.13
N LYS A 215 -8.73 8.85 -13.90
CA LYS A 215 -9.91 8.87 -13.01
C LYS A 215 -9.56 8.57 -11.55
N MET A 216 -8.27 8.37 -11.23
CA MET A 216 -7.80 7.98 -9.90
C MET A 216 -8.59 6.80 -9.33
N ARG A 217 -8.73 5.72 -10.11
CA ARG A 217 -9.58 4.57 -9.78
C ARG A 217 -8.85 3.24 -9.96
N VAL A 218 -9.00 2.36 -8.97
CA VAL A 218 -8.58 0.95 -9.03
C VAL A 218 -9.82 0.07 -9.10
N SER A 219 -9.95 -0.67 -10.18
CA SER A 219 -11.02 -1.64 -10.36
C SER A 219 -10.57 -3.01 -9.84
N VAL A 220 -11.37 -3.61 -8.96
CA VAL A 220 -11.01 -4.85 -8.26
C VAL A 220 -12.15 -5.86 -8.29
N GLU A 221 -11.80 -7.13 -8.13
CA GLU A 221 -12.76 -8.22 -7.91
C GLU A 221 -12.52 -8.89 -6.55
N PRO A 222 -13.58 -9.31 -5.84
CA PRO A 222 -13.42 -9.99 -4.55
C PRO A 222 -12.89 -11.41 -4.75
N LEU A 223 -12.13 -11.89 -3.77
CA LEU A 223 -11.67 -13.27 -3.67
C LEU A 223 -12.37 -13.95 -2.50
N ARG A 224 -13.02 -15.10 -2.76
CA ARG A 224 -13.63 -15.95 -1.73
C ARG A 224 -12.95 -17.33 -1.70
N GLY A 225 -12.80 -17.88 -0.51
CA GLY A 225 -12.51 -19.31 -0.33
C GLY A 225 -11.04 -19.70 -0.28
N ALA A 226 -10.12 -18.77 -0.18
CA ALA A 226 -8.72 -19.11 0.05
C ALA A 226 -8.27 -18.56 1.40
N ALA A 227 -7.80 -19.44 2.28
CA ALA A 227 -6.95 -19.03 3.39
C ALA A 227 -5.63 -18.56 2.78
N ILE A 228 -5.47 -17.27 2.62
CA ILE A 228 -4.38 -16.72 1.83
C ILE A 228 -3.74 -15.59 2.60
N ASN A 229 -2.46 -15.75 2.77
CA ASN A 229 -1.57 -14.70 3.21
C ASN A 229 -1.43 -13.69 2.08
N VAL A 230 -2.19 -12.65 2.18
CA VAL A 230 -2.19 -11.51 1.26
C VAL A 230 -1.04 -10.60 1.65
N PRO A 231 -0.36 -9.94 0.68
CA PRO A 231 0.52 -8.83 1.01
C PRO A 231 -0.26 -7.91 1.94
N TYR A 232 0.19 -7.82 3.18
CA TYR A 232 -0.44 -7.03 4.20
C TYR A 232 -0.42 -5.58 3.71
N TRP A 233 -1.58 -4.91 3.69
CA TRP A 233 -1.62 -3.47 3.62
C TRP A 233 -0.85 -2.97 4.84
N ASN A 234 0.37 -2.55 4.62
CA ASN A 234 1.10 -1.75 5.58
C ASN A 234 0.51 -0.32 5.52
N GLY A 235 -0.67 -0.14 6.11
CA GLY A 235 -0.96 1.15 6.70
C GLY A 235 0.24 1.47 7.58
N GLU A 236 0.62 2.73 7.77
CA GLU A 236 1.81 3.14 8.51
C GLU A 236 2.22 2.14 9.59
N MET A 237 3.06 1.17 9.23
CA MET A 237 3.62 0.25 10.22
C MET A 237 4.59 1.06 11.05
N ILE A 238 4.11 1.51 12.20
CA ILE A 238 4.94 2.20 13.18
C ILE A 238 6.12 1.28 13.48
N PRO A 239 7.36 1.68 13.15
CA PRO A 239 8.51 0.84 13.38
C PRO A 239 8.74 0.64 14.88
N VAL A 240 9.04 -0.58 15.30
CA VAL A 240 9.54 -0.86 16.66
C VAL A 240 11.00 -0.49 16.71
N ASP A 241 11.37 0.35 17.68
CA ASP A 241 12.74 0.79 17.86
C ASP A 241 13.63 -0.31 18.46
N TYR A 242 14.94 -0.13 18.34
CA TYR A 242 15.93 -1.08 18.83
C TYR A 242 15.79 -1.35 20.34
N ASP A 243 15.56 -0.33 21.16
CA ASP A 243 15.51 -0.48 22.61
C ASP A 243 14.24 -1.20 23.07
N THR A 244 13.12 -1.01 22.37
CA THR A 244 11.90 -1.80 22.60
C THR A 244 12.14 -3.27 22.24
N ALA A 245 12.75 -3.53 21.08
CA ALA A 245 13.04 -4.90 20.66
C ALA A 245 14.04 -5.59 21.60
N LYS A 246 15.03 -4.87 22.09
CA LYS A 246 15.97 -5.36 23.11
C LYS A 246 15.23 -5.71 24.43
N GLU A 247 14.31 -4.88 24.88
CA GLU A 247 13.51 -5.17 26.08
C GLU A 247 12.59 -6.38 25.88
N VAL A 248 12.08 -6.60 24.65
CA VAL A 248 11.35 -7.84 24.28
C VAL A 248 12.23 -9.06 24.49
N GLY A 249 13.51 -9.04 24.05
CA GLY A 249 14.47 -10.10 24.30
C GLY A 249 14.70 -10.36 25.80
N ASN A 250 14.83 -9.29 26.60
CA ASN A 250 14.96 -9.38 28.04
C ASN A 250 13.74 -10.03 28.71
N ILE A 251 12.54 -9.68 28.24
CA ILE A 251 11.29 -10.28 28.74
C ILE A 251 11.22 -11.76 28.40
N ARG A 252 11.59 -12.15 27.17
CA ARG A 252 11.66 -13.56 26.76
C ARG A 252 12.59 -14.35 27.68
N ASN A 253 13.79 -13.85 27.96
CA ASN A 253 14.74 -14.47 28.87
C ASN A 253 14.22 -14.60 30.30
N GLN A 254 13.53 -13.58 30.79
CA GLN A 254 12.93 -13.62 32.14
C GLN A 254 11.76 -14.62 32.22
N ALA A 255 10.96 -14.72 31.17
CA ALA A 255 9.87 -15.69 31.08
C ALA A 255 10.41 -17.13 31.09
N ALA A 256 11.45 -17.43 30.32
CA ALA A 256 12.06 -18.75 30.28
C ALA A 256 12.69 -19.17 31.61
N LYS A 257 13.17 -18.21 32.41
CA LYS A 257 13.67 -18.43 33.76
C LYS A 257 12.55 -18.44 34.83
N ASN A 258 11.29 -18.46 34.43
CA ASN A 258 10.11 -18.37 35.30
C ASN A 258 10.09 -17.13 36.24
N ALA A 259 10.85 -16.09 35.88
CA ALA A 259 10.89 -14.85 36.65
C ALA A 259 9.71 -13.93 36.39
N ILE A 260 8.94 -14.17 35.31
CA ILE A 260 7.74 -13.43 34.94
C ILE A 260 6.67 -14.44 34.49
N LYS A 261 5.43 -14.20 34.92
CA LYS A 261 4.25 -14.92 34.39
C LYS A 261 3.74 -14.17 33.16
N LEU A 262 3.66 -14.86 32.03
CA LEU A 262 2.99 -14.45 30.81
C LEU A 262 1.64 -15.17 30.71
N SER A 263 0.79 -14.83 29.74
CA SER A 263 -0.41 -15.60 29.51
C SER A 263 -0.06 -17.06 29.14
N THR A 264 -0.93 -18.00 29.46
CA THR A 264 -0.66 -19.44 29.32
C THR A 264 -0.29 -19.81 27.89
N ASP A 265 -0.98 -19.26 26.91
CA ASP A 265 -0.71 -19.48 25.48
C ASP A 265 0.68 -19.01 25.05
N LEU A 266 1.13 -17.93 25.63
CA LEU A 266 2.45 -17.38 25.32
C LEU A 266 3.55 -18.20 26.01
N MET A 267 3.32 -18.71 27.23
CA MET A 267 4.27 -19.56 27.93
C MET A 267 4.49 -20.87 27.20
N GLU A 268 3.44 -21.55 26.76
CA GLU A 268 3.57 -22.76 25.95
C GLU A 268 4.32 -22.50 24.66
N ARG A 269 3.98 -21.44 23.94
CA ARG A 269 4.65 -21.06 22.69
C ARG A 269 6.07 -20.51 22.89
N THR A 270 6.40 -19.99 24.06
CA THR A 270 7.75 -19.51 24.38
C THR A 270 8.62 -20.64 24.94
N MET A 271 8.06 -21.69 25.52
CA MET A 271 8.80 -22.83 26.07
C MET A 271 9.16 -23.92 25.06
N ASP A 272 8.43 -24.06 23.95
CA ASP A 272 8.88 -24.79 22.75
C ASP A 272 10.07 -24.11 22.06
N VAL A 273 10.66 -23.16 22.73
CA VAL A 273 11.56 -22.16 22.23
C VAL A 273 12.95 -22.74 22.09
N LEU A 274 13.50 -22.31 21.04
CA LEU A 274 14.90 -22.29 20.69
C LEU A 274 15.77 -22.05 21.95
N ASP A 275 16.52 -23.05 22.36
CA ASP A 275 17.59 -22.88 23.35
C ASP A 275 18.91 -22.65 22.60
N PRO A 276 19.58 -21.49 22.74
CA PRO A 276 19.23 -20.37 23.61
C PRO A 276 18.10 -19.49 23.03
N ILE A 277 17.46 -18.73 23.90
CA ILE A 277 16.41 -17.78 23.54
C ILE A 277 16.99 -16.61 22.76
N PRO A 278 16.35 -16.20 21.64
CA PRO A 278 16.78 -15.00 20.92
C PRO A 278 16.64 -13.74 21.76
N ASP A 279 17.78 -13.05 21.96
CA ASP A 279 17.84 -11.78 22.70
C ASP A 279 18.89 -10.82 22.09
N SER A 280 19.27 -9.78 22.81
CA SER A 280 20.26 -8.81 22.34
C SER A 280 21.68 -9.36 22.21
N THR A 281 21.96 -10.56 22.73
CA THR A 281 23.27 -11.22 22.75
C THR A 281 23.29 -12.54 21.99
N ASN A 282 22.14 -13.10 21.68
CA ASN A 282 21.98 -14.37 21.00
C ASN A 282 21.10 -14.20 19.75
N ILE A 283 21.72 -14.36 18.59
CA ILE A 283 21.02 -14.53 17.31
C ILE A 283 20.79 -16.03 17.12
N VAL A 284 19.56 -16.44 16.88
CA VAL A 284 19.23 -17.84 16.61
C VAL A 284 18.76 -17.97 15.19
N VAL A 285 19.33 -18.92 14.45
CA VAL A 285 18.98 -19.18 13.06
C VAL A 285 18.35 -20.57 12.95
N GLU A 286 17.12 -20.60 12.49
CA GLU A 286 16.47 -21.83 12.08
C GLU A 286 16.69 -22.03 10.58
N SER A 287 17.22 -23.19 10.18
CA SER A 287 17.49 -23.53 8.79
C SER A 287 16.70 -24.75 8.36
N SER A 288 15.80 -24.58 7.40
CA SER A 288 15.09 -25.67 6.75
C SER A 288 15.77 -26.05 5.44
N ILE A 289 16.26 -27.29 5.37
CA ILE A 289 16.92 -27.82 4.18
C ILE A 289 15.92 -27.99 3.04
N SER A 290 14.72 -28.47 3.35
CA SER A 290 13.68 -28.77 2.35
C SER A 290 13.14 -27.52 1.66
N MET A 291 13.16 -26.36 2.33
CA MET A 291 12.59 -25.10 1.83
C MET A 291 13.65 -24.12 1.31
N ASN A 292 14.95 -24.42 1.43
CA ASN A 292 16.05 -23.47 1.16
C ASN A 292 15.80 -22.11 1.82
N THR A 293 15.27 -22.12 3.03
CA THR A 293 14.84 -20.94 3.78
C THR A 293 15.47 -20.97 5.15
N ILE A 294 15.97 -19.83 5.58
CA ILE A 294 16.41 -19.62 6.97
C ILE A 294 15.57 -18.51 7.60
N VAL A 295 15.33 -18.64 8.90
CA VAL A 295 14.73 -17.60 9.74
C VAL A 295 15.75 -17.19 10.79
N ILE A 296 16.17 -15.94 10.73
CA ILE A 296 17.09 -15.33 11.68
C ILE A 296 16.26 -14.63 12.75
N HIS A 297 16.23 -15.16 13.96
CA HIS A 297 15.61 -14.51 15.09
C HIS A 297 16.57 -13.48 15.68
N SER A 298 16.12 -12.24 15.70
CA SER A 298 16.87 -11.08 16.17
C SER A 298 15.96 -10.19 17.01
N THR A 299 16.50 -9.48 17.98
CA THR A 299 15.77 -8.49 18.78
C THR A 299 16.32 -7.09 18.51
N PHE A 300 16.41 -6.73 17.23
CA PHE A 300 17.07 -5.49 16.81
C PHE A 300 16.10 -4.40 16.35
N GLY A 301 14.82 -4.72 16.24
CA GLY A 301 13.79 -3.77 15.81
C GLY A 301 13.71 -3.61 14.30
N THR A 302 12.69 -2.88 13.84
CA THR A 302 12.29 -2.84 12.43
C THR A 302 13.39 -2.29 11.52
N LYS A 303 13.95 -1.11 11.84
CA LYS A 303 14.91 -0.44 10.93
C LYS A 303 16.24 -1.18 10.83
N VAL A 304 16.70 -1.75 11.94
CA VAL A 304 17.94 -2.55 11.95
C VAL A 304 17.75 -3.84 11.16
N ASN A 305 16.65 -4.55 11.38
CA ASN A 305 16.35 -5.77 10.63
C ASN A 305 16.24 -5.49 9.12
N ASN A 306 15.61 -4.39 8.74
CA ASN A 306 15.54 -3.96 7.34
C ASN A 306 16.95 -3.71 6.76
N THR A 307 17.81 -3.05 7.53
CA THR A 307 19.20 -2.79 7.11
C THR A 307 19.96 -4.09 6.91
N VAL A 308 19.95 -4.98 7.91
CA VAL A 308 20.62 -6.28 7.84
C VAL A 308 20.09 -7.11 6.67
N ALA A 309 18.78 -7.18 6.49
CA ALA A 309 18.15 -7.92 5.41
C ALA A 309 18.53 -7.41 4.01
N SER A 310 18.54 -6.09 3.83
CA SER A 310 18.92 -5.46 2.57
C SER A 310 20.39 -5.71 2.21
N LEU A 311 21.28 -5.57 3.19
CA LEU A 311 22.69 -5.88 3.05
C LEU A 311 22.91 -7.37 2.74
N MET A 312 22.24 -8.26 3.50
CA MET A 312 22.34 -9.71 3.33
C MET A 312 21.85 -10.15 1.95
N SER A 313 20.69 -9.65 1.52
CA SER A 313 20.18 -9.92 0.17
C SER A 313 21.20 -9.57 -0.90
N THR A 314 21.80 -8.38 -0.83
CA THR A 314 22.75 -7.90 -1.84
C THR A 314 24.06 -8.70 -1.83
N ILE A 315 24.66 -8.87 -0.66
CA ILE A 315 25.96 -9.54 -0.53
C ILE A 315 25.84 -11.02 -0.88
N LEU A 316 24.85 -11.72 -0.31
CA LEU A 316 24.66 -13.14 -0.59
C LEU A 316 24.24 -13.40 -2.05
N SER A 317 23.44 -12.53 -2.66
CA SER A 317 23.12 -12.66 -4.09
C SER A 317 24.38 -12.54 -4.96
N SER A 318 25.28 -11.61 -4.60
CA SER A 318 26.55 -11.45 -5.31
C SER A 318 27.48 -12.65 -5.11
N GLN A 319 27.54 -13.23 -3.91
CA GLN A 319 28.40 -14.37 -3.61
C GLN A 319 27.88 -15.69 -4.20
N LEU A 320 26.56 -15.89 -4.18
CA LEU A 320 25.93 -17.13 -4.63
C LEU A 320 25.64 -17.16 -6.13
N GLY A 321 25.57 -16.00 -6.79
CA GLY A 321 25.11 -15.89 -8.18
C GLY A 321 23.62 -16.14 -8.38
N TYR A 322 22.84 -16.19 -7.31
CA TYR A 322 21.38 -16.39 -7.31
C TYR A 322 20.70 -15.27 -6.55
N VAL A 323 19.45 -15.02 -6.87
CA VAL A 323 18.64 -14.03 -6.14
C VAL A 323 18.37 -14.53 -4.74
N VAL A 324 18.73 -13.74 -3.74
CA VAL A 324 18.43 -13.95 -2.33
C VAL A 324 17.32 -12.99 -1.94
N GLU A 325 16.14 -13.53 -1.69
CA GLU A 325 14.99 -12.76 -1.22
C GLU A 325 15.00 -12.65 0.30
N THR A 326 14.68 -11.48 0.82
CA THR A 326 14.58 -11.26 2.27
C THR A 326 13.26 -10.62 2.64
N ARG A 327 12.78 -10.96 3.85
CA ARG A 327 11.62 -10.35 4.49
C ARG A 327 11.90 -10.13 5.97
N THR A 328 11.31 -9.09 6.52
CA THR A 328 11.59 -8.70 7.90
C THR A 328 10.32 -8.37 8.66
N ASP A 329 10.38 -8.62 9.95
CA ASP A 329 9.56 -7.94 10.94
C ASP A 329 10.46 -7.35 12.04
N SER A 330 9.90 -6.92 13.15
CA SER A 330 10.68 -6.30 14.23
C SER A 330 11.62 -7.26 14.97
N TYR A 331 11.43 -8.58 14.79
CA TYR A 331 12.08 -9.63 15.58
C TYR A 331 12.71 -10.73 14.73
N ARG A 332 12.48 -10.71 13.40
CA ARG A 332 12.91 -11.81 12.51
C ARG A 332 13.31 -11.29 11.14
N ILE A 333 14.21 -12.04 10.51
CA ILE A 333 14.59 -11.87 9.11
C ILE A 333 14.46 -13.24 8.45
N VAL A 334 13.61 -13.37 7.44
CA VAL A 334 13.52 -14.55 6.58
C VAL A 334 14.41 -14.35 5.38
N VAL A 335 15.22 -15.34 5.06
CA VAL A 335 16.08 -15.34 3.88
C VAL A 335 15.78 -16.60 3.07
N THR A 336 15.45 -16.43 1.79
CA THR A 336 15.11 -17.52 0.88
C THR A 336 15.95 -17.40 -0.39
N SER A 337 16.49 -18.52 -0.87
CA SER A 337 17.29 -18.57 -2.09
C SER A 337 17.08 -19.89 -2.82
N SER A 338 17.39 -19.92 -4.12
CA SER A 338 17.45 -21.19 -4.88
C SER A 338 18.65 -22.06 -4.46
N ALA A 339 19.71 -21.45 -3.93
CA ALA A 339 20.87 -22.15 -3.39
C ALA A 339 20.79 -22.25 -1.86
N ARG A 340 21.39 -23.31 -1.29
CA ARG A 340 21.45 -23.50 0.16
C ARG A 340 22.29 -22.40 0.82
N ILE A 341 21.71 -21.75 1.80
CA ILE A 341 22.41 -20.79 2.66
C ILE A 341 22.89 -21.55 3.90
N GLY A 342 24.21 -21.72 4.00
CA GLY A 342 24.84 -22.43 5.12
C GLY A 342 25.27 -21.50 6.24
N ARG A 343 25.54 -22.08 7.42
CA ARG A 343 26.02 -21.39 8.61
C ARG A 343 27.23 -20.49 8.32
N GLY A 344 28.24 -21.02 7.60
CA GLY A 344 29.47 -20.29 7.30
C GLY A 344 29.25 -18.99 6.52
N LEU A 345 28.27 -18.96 5.60
CA LEU A 345 27.92 -17.76 4.84
C LEU A 345 27.31 -16.67 5.73
N VAL A 346 26.42 -17.07 6.66
CA VAL A 346 25.81 -16.11 7.59
C VAL A 346 26.84 -15.58 8.61
N GLU A 347 27.72 -16.46 9.13
CA GLU A 347 28.81 -16.04 10.02
C GLU A 347 29.82 -15.12 9.30
N ALA A 348 30.19 -15.43 8.05
CA ALA A 348 31.03 -14.58 7.24
C ALA A 348 30.39 -13.20 7.03
N PHE A 349 29.12 -13.14 6.66
CA PHE A 349 28.39 -11.89 6.48
C PHE A 349 28.48 -10.96 7.72
N PHE A 350 28.31 -11.48 8.93
CA PHE A 350 28.40 -10.66 10.15
C PHE A 350 29.85 -10.31 10.55
N ASN A 351 30.83 -11.11 10.13
CA ASN A 351 32.25 -10.85 10.41
C ASN A 351 32.92 -9.92 9.41
N ASP A 352 32.40 -9.85 8.18
CA ASP A 352 33.01 -9.05 7.12
C ASP A 352 32.99 -7.55 7.44
N ILE A 353 33.98 -6.86 6.88
CA ILE A 353 34.11 -5.40 6.99
C ILE A 353 33.89 -4.82 5.61
N PHE A 354 32.77 -4.11 5.48
CA PHE A 354 32.39 -3.40 4.25
C PHE A 354 31.70 -2.08 4.59
N ASP A 355 31.63 -1.19 3.62
CA ASP A 355 30.89 0.06 3.75
C ASP A 355 29.38 -0.22 3.70
N LEU A 356 28.74 -0.19 4.87
CA LEU A 356 27.31 -0.46 5.02
C LEU A 356 26.45 0.51 4.19
N GLU A 357 26.84 1.79 4.18
CA GLU A 357 26.06 2.81 3.45
C GLU A 357 26.18 2.60 1.95
N ALA A 358 27.37 2.36 1.42
CA ALA A 358 27.59 2.11 0.00
C ALA A 358 26.83 0.86 -0.49
N VAL A 359 26.92 -0.25 0.27
CA VAL A 359 26.19 -1.48 -0.08
C VAL A 359 24.68 -1.28 0.02
N LEU A 360 24.19 -0.57 1.04
CA LEU A 360 22.79 -0.26 1.21
C LEU A 360 22.26 0.62 0.05
N ILE A 361 23.01 1.64 -0.36
CA ILE A 361 22.65 2.48 -1.53
C ILE A 361 22.59 1.62 -2.80
N ALA A 362 23.57 0.74 -3.00
CA ALA A 362 23.57 -0.18 -4.14
C ALA A 362 22.35 -1.11 -4.13
N SER A 363 21.96 -1.63 -2.96
CA SER A 363 20.78 -2.49 -2.81
C SER A 363 19.47 -1.79 -3.14
N MET A 364 19.39 -0.49 -2.91
CA MET A 364 18.18 0.31 -3.15
C MET A 364 18.05 0.77 -4.60
N THR A 365 19.17 0.85 -5.34
CA THR A 365 19.19 1.36 -6.72
C THR A 365 18.24 0.56 -7.61
N GLY A 366 17.35 1.26 -8.33
CA GLY A 366 16.35 0.65 -9.21
C GLY A 366 15.13 0.06 -8.51
N THR A 367 15.07 0.11 -7.17
CA THR A 367 13.88 -0.34 -6.42
C THR A 367 12.74 0.66 -6.54
N HIS A 368 11.53 0.16 -6.32
CA HIS A 368 10.33 1.01 -6.32
C HIS A 368 10.41 2.11 -5.24
N ASN A 369 10.89 1.80 -4.05
CA ASN A 369 11.02 2.76 -2.94
C ASN A 369 11.86 3.99 -3.34
N VAL A 370 12.95 3.79 -4.09
CA VAL A 370 13.79 4.89 -4.58
C VAL A 370 13.04 5.70 -5.64
N ASN A 371 12.36 5.04 -6.58
CA ASN A 371 11.59 5.73 -7.63
C ASN A 371 10.51 6.63 -7.03
N TRP A 372 9.77 6.11 -6.03
CA TRP A 372 8.77 6.90 -5.31
C TRP A 372 9.39 8.10 -4.56
N LYS A 373 10.50 7.88 -3.83
CA LYS A 373 11.19 8.98 -3.13
C LYS A 373 11.72 10.02 -4.10
N VAL A 374 12.36 9.59 -5.19
CA VAL A 374 12.84 10.51 -6.24
C VAL A 374 11.69 11.33 -6.82
N TRP A 375 10.55 10.71 -7.05
CA TRP A 375 9.36 11.42 -7.53
C TRP A 375 8.90 12.49 -6.56
N THR A 376 8.73 12.15 -5.28
CA THR A 376 8.26 13.08 -4.25
C THR A 376 9.27 14.20 -3.96
N VAL A 377 10.55 13.88 -3.93
CA VAL A 377 11.64 14.86 -3.76
C VAL A 377 11.72 15.78 -4.98
N SER A 378 11.57 15.24 -6.20
CA SER A 378 11.58 16.03 -7.44
C SER A 378 10.46 17.06 -7.51
N LYS A 379 9.28 16.75 -6.94
CA LYS A 379 8.21 17.73 -6.76
C LYS A 379 8.64 18.89 -5.85
N ARG A 380 9.29 18.57 -4.73
CA ARG A 380 9.78 19.59 -3.76
C ARG A 380 10.90 20.47 -4.33
N PHE A 381 11.70 19.93 -5.26
CA PHE A 381 12.68 20.74 -6.00
C PHE A 381 12.08 21.46 -7.23
N GLY A 382 10.80 21.26 -7.55
CA GLY A 382 10.13 21.92 -8.68
C GLY A 382 10.47 21.35 -10.05
N VAL A 383 11.10 20.16 -10.13
CA VAL A 383 11.40 19.44 -11.38
C VAL A 383 10.14 18.79 -11.95
N VAL A 384 9.29 18.29 -11.07
CA VAL A 384 8.00 17.69 -11.39
C VAL A 384 6.89 18.60 -10.85
N SER A 385 5.83 18.81 -11.63
CA SER A 385 4.66 19.58 -11.18
C SER A 385 4.03 18.93 -9.94
N LYS A 386 3.51 19.77 -9.03
CA LYS A 386 2.87 19.30 -7.80
C LYS A 386 1.67 18.39 -8.09
N GLU A 387 0.92 18.71 -9.14
CA GLU A 387 -0.28 18.00 -9.58
C GLU A 387 0.02 16.73 -10.39
N ALA A 388 1.29 16.52 -10.79
CA ALA A 388 1.65 15.37 -11.62
C ALA A 388 1.38 14.05 -10.90
N ILE A 389 0.74 13.13 -11.62
CA ILE A 389 0.47 11.77 -11.16
C ILE A 389 1.75 10.94 -11.27
N TYR A 390 1.96 10.05 -10.30
CA TYR A 390 3.14 9.20 -10.28
C TYR A 390 3.20 8.26 -11.48
N ASP A 391 4.32 8.30 -12.20
CA ASP A 391 4.67 7.37 -13.25
C ASP A 391 6.05 6.77 -12.94
N LYS A 392 6.08 5.45 -12.75
CA LYS A 392 7.29 4.67 -12.41
C LYS A 392 8.41 4.83 -13.45
N ARG A 393 8.05 4.93 -14.75
CA ARG A 393 9.03 5.07 -15.85
C ARG A 393 9.65 6.46 -15.83
N VAL A 394 8.82 7.48 -15.66
CA VAL A 394 9.29 8.87 -15.53
C VAL A 394 10.14 9.04 -14.29
N ALA A 395 9.74 8.49 -13.14
CA ALA A 395 10.53 8.52 -11.91
C ALA A 395 11.91 7.90 -12.10
N ARG A 396 12.01 6.77 -12.81
CA ARG A 396 13.30 6.13 -13.14
C ARG A 396 14.16 7.01 -14.03
N LEU A 397 13.58 7.61 -15.07
CA LEU A 397 14.30 8.56 -15.93
C LEU A 397 14.82 9.78 -15.15
N ILE A 398 14.03 10.28 -14.20
CA ILE A 398 14.46 11.37 -13.32
C ILE A 398 15.63 10.91 -12.45
N TYR A 399 15.56 9.70 -11.85
CA TYR A 399 16.65 9.17 -11.04
C TYR A 399 17.95 9.08 -11.85
N ASP A 400 17.90 8.54 -13.06
CA ASP A 400 19.07 8.39 -13.93
C ASP A 400 19.65 9.76 -14.32
N ARG A 401 18.79 10.71 -14.71
CA ARG A 401 19.20 12.06 -15.12
C ARG A 401 19.77 12.89 -13.98
N TYR A 402 19.22 12.74 -12.77
CA TYR A 402 19.59 13.52 -11.59
C TYR A 402 20.41 12.72 -10.58
N SER A 403 21.05 11.61 -10.99
CA SER A 403 21.78 10.67 -10.12
C SER A 403 22.88 11.29 -9.27
N LYS A 404 23.52 12.38 -9.76
CA LYS A 404 24.61 13.10 -9.04
C LYS A 404 24.17 14.46 -8.48
N THR A 405 22.90 14.70 -8.38
CA THR A 405 22.34 16.00 -7.95
C THR A 405 21.77 15.93 -6.53
N PRO A 406 21.43 17.07 -5.92
CA PRO A 406 20.73 17.11 -4.64
C PRO A 406 19.45 16.27 -4.59
N ILE A 407 18.75 16.08 -5.72
CA ILE A 407 17.52 15.28 -5.79
C ILE A 407 17.80 13.82 -5.41
N SER A 408 18.73 13.16 -6.09
CA SER A 408 19.04 11.75 -5.78
C SER A 408 19.64 11.60 -4.39
N LYS A 409 20.51 12.54 -3.99
CA LYS A 409 21.13 12.55 -2.67
C LYS A 409 20.08 12.65 -1.57
N GLU A 410 19.15 13.58 -1.67
CA GLU A 410 18.09 13.76 -0.68
C GLU A 410 17.13 12.57 -0.66
N SER A 411 16.77 12.05 -1.84
CA SER A 411 15.89 10.88 -1.95
C SER A 411 16.44 9.64 -1.24
N LEU A 412 17.73 9.36 -1.41
CA LEU A 412 18.39 8.24 -0.74
C LEU A 412 18.53 8.48 0.77
N ARG A 413 18.91 9.70 1.19
CA ARG A 413 19.03 10.05 2.61
C ARG A 413 17.70 9.96 3.34
N GLU A 414 16.64 10.46 2.74
CA GLU A 414 15.28 10.37 3.29
C GLU A 414 14.83 8.91 3.41
N LEU A 415 15.06 8.09 2.38
CA LEU A 415 14.74 6.67 2.41
C LEU A 415 15.54 5.92 3.49
N ILE A 416 16.81 6.23 3.63
CA ILE A 416 17.66 5.66 4.69
C ILE A 416 17.13 6.08 6.06
N HIS A 417 16.85 7.36 6.25
CA HIS A 417 16.29 7.88 7.50
C HIS A 417 14.96 7.22 7.88
N ASP A 418 14.09 7.00 6.92
CA ASP A 418 12.73 6.47 7.18
C ASP A 418 12.75 4.96 7.47
N LYS A 419 13.52 4.18 6.71
CA LYS A 419 13.40 2.71 6.69
C LYS A 419 14.58 1.94 7.29
N TYR A 420 15.74 2.59 7.51
CA TYR A 420 16.98 1.92 7.89
C TYR A 420 17.66 2.56 9.10
N ASP A 421 18.57 1.82 9.75
CA ASP A 421 19.41 2.30 10.85
C ASP A 421 20.85 1.78 10.68
N ILE A 422 21.66 2.56 9.97
CA ILE A 422 23.05 2.21 9.67
C ILE A 422 23.90 2.19 10.95
N ASN A 423 23.74 3.19 11.82
CA ASN A 423 24.57 3.36 13.00
C ASN A 423 24.40 2.19 13.99
N ARG A 424 23.16 1.81 14.29
CA ARG A 424 22.89 0.67 15.17
C ARG A 424 23.31 -0.64 14.53
N THR A 425 23.13 -0.79 13.22
CA THR A 425 23.60 -1.96 12.46
C THR A 425 25.12 -2.07 12.54
N GLN A 426 25.87 -0.99 12.35
CA GLN A 426 27.33 -0.96 12.50
C GLN A 426 27.78 -1.42 13.89
N ASN A 427 27.06 -0.98 14.92
CA ASN A 427 27.33 -1.39 16.29
C ASN A 427 27.09 -2.90 16.49
N ILE A 428 26.03 -3.46 15.92
CA ILE A 428 25.74 -4.90 15.99
C ILE A 428 26.85 -5.72 15.32
N PHE A 429 27.27 -5.34 14.12
CA PHE A 429 28.40 -6.00 13.44
C PHE A 429 29.69 -5.92 14.27
N THR A 430 29.94 -4.79 14.91
CA THR A 430 31.09 -4.62 15.81
C THR A 430 30.97 -5.51 17.05
N MET A 431 29.78 -5.61 17.65
CA MET A 431 29.54 -6.49 18.80
C MET A 431 29.69 -7.96 18.42
N PHE A 432 29.23 -8.34 17.21
CA PHE A 432 29.39 -9.70 16.69
C PHE A 432 30.87 -10.07 16.54
N ARG A 433 31.70 -9.23 15.88
CA ARG A 433 33.14 -9.42 15.72
C ARG A 433 33.87 -9.50 17.07
N LYS A 434 33.42 -8.74 18.06
CA LYS A 434 33.94 -8.80 19.45
C LYS A 434 33.43 -10.00 20.25
N LYS A 435 32.62 -10.90 19.63
CA LYS A 435 31.99 -12.07 20.28
C LYS A 435 31.03 -11.73 21.42
N ASN A 436 30.56 -10.48 21.49
CA ASN A 436 29.50 -10.06 22.43
C ASN A 436 28.10 -10.51 21.98
N ILE A 437 27.93 -10.77 20.69
CA ILE A 437 26.75 -11.41 20.11
C ILE A 437 27.18 -12.76 19.55
N LYS A 438 26.43 -13.81 19.89
CA LYS A 438 26.66 -15.18 19.44
C LYS A 438 25.58 -15.62 18.44
N LEU A 439 25.99 -16.37 17.41
CA LEU A 439 25.09 -16.98 16.44
C LEU A 439 24.92 -18.46 16.76
N HIS A 440 23.69 -18.86 16.95
CA HIS A 440 23.30 -20.25 17.20
C HIS A 440 22.53 -20.77 15.98
N TRP A 441 23.03 -21.86 15.40
CA TRP A 441 22.48 -22.43 14.19
C TRP A 441 21.74 -23.72 14.50
N LYS A 442 20.49 -23.84 14.04
CA LYS A 442 19.65 -25.03 14.21
C LYS A 442 19.14 -25.50 12.84
N GLU A 443 19.48 -26.72 12.50
CA GLU A 443 18.83 -27.40 11.36
C GLU A 443 17.52 -28.02 11.84
N ILE A 444 16.44 -27.73 11.12
CA ILE A 444 15.09 -28.06 11.53
C ILE A 444 14.34 -28.77 10.40
N SER A 445 13.43 -29.66 10.76
CA SER A 445 12.44 -30.22 9.86
C SER A 445 11.19 -29.34 9.76
N GLU A 446 10.80 -28.69 10.85
CA GLU A 446 9.67 -27.77 10.94
C GLU A 446 10.06 -26.52 11.74
N PHE A 447 9.64 -25.35 11.25
CA PHE A 447 9.91 -24.06 11.90
C PHE A 447 9.17 -23.96 13.24
N SER A 448 9.83 -23.32 14.20
CA SER A 448 9.26 -23.07 15.53
C SER A 448 8.03 -22.16 15.48
N GLN A 449 7.25 -22.19 16.55
CA GLN A 449 6.10 -21.28 16.72
C GLN A 449 6.51 -19.80 16.67
N LEU A 450 7.75 -19.46 17.07
CA LEU A 450 8.28 -18.11 16.94
C LEU A 450 8.55 -17.68 15.50
N ALA A 451 8.84 -18.61 14.58
CA ALA A 451 9.05 -18.32 13.16
C ALA A 451 7.72 -18.19 12.39
N LYS A 452 6.66 -18.91 12.82
CA LYS A 452 5.38 -18.96 12.10
C LYS A 452 4.79 -17.59 11.72
N PRO A 453 4.73 -16.57 12.62
CA PRO A 453 4.10 -15.30 12.27
C PRO A 453 4.67 -14.65 11.01
N ILE A 454 5.99 -14.64 10.84
CA ILE A 454 6.60 -14.05 9.63
C ILE A 454 6.47 -14.95 8.40
N LEU A 455 6.42 -16.27 8.58
CA LEU A 455 6.25 -17.23 7.51
C LEU A 455 4.81 -17.27 7.00
N GLU A 456 3.82 -17.23 7.89
CA GLU A 456 2.40 -17.24 7.55
C GLU A 456 2.00 -15.95 6.82
N HIS A 457 2.58 -14.82 7.16
CA HIS A 457 2.40 -13.58 6.40
C HIS A 457 3.08 -13.61 5.02
N SER A 458 3.80 -14.66 4.72
CA SER A 458 4.72 -14.73 3.58
C SER A 458 4.40 -15.78 2.53
N THR A 459 3.39 -16.65 2.72
CA THR A 459 3.06 -17.63 1.70
C THR A 459 2.61 -16.94 0.44
N LYS A 460 3.49 -16.94 -0.57
CA LYS A 460 3.13 -16.64 -1.95
C LYS A 460 1.93 -17.49 -2.30
N PHE A 461 0.93 -16.86 -2.80
CA PHE A 461 -0.30 -17.38 -3.30
C PHE A 461 -0.13 -18.71 -4.04
N SER A 462 -0.39 -19.82 -3.39
CA SER A 462 -0.70 -21.09 -4.02
C SER A 462 -2.18 -21.41 -3.81
N ALA A 463 -3.05 -20.42 -4.03
CA ALA A 463 -4.46 -20.71 -4.12
C ALA A 463 -4.71 -21.46 -5.42
N ASN A 464 -5.39 -22.58 -5.32
CA ASN A 464 -5.82 -23.29 -6.51
C ASN A 464 -6.67 -22.33 -7.36
N PRO A 465 -6.25 -21.95 -8.58
CA PRO A 465 -6.98 -20.99 -9.42
C PRO A 465 -8.44 -21.35 -9.60
N LEU A 466 -8.75 -22.65 -9.61
CA LEU A 466 -10.10 -23.19 -9.76
C LEU A 466 -11.04 -22.88 -8.57
N SER A 467 -10.53 -22.80 -7.35
CA SER A 467 -11.36 -22.48 -6.18
C SER A 467 -11.72 -21.00 -6.11
N ILE A 468 -10.81 -20.13 -6.55
CA ILE A 468 -11.02 -18.70 -6.63
C ILE A 468 -12.06 -18.39 -7.71
N GLU A 469 -11.93 -19.02 -8.86
CA GLU A 469 -12.84 -18.83 -9.99
C GLU A 469 -14.27 -19.24 -9.64
N LYS A 470 -14.45 -20.37 -8.94
CA LYS A 470 -15.78 -20.78 -8.44
C LYS A 470 -16.42 -19.77 -7.51
N GLY A 471 -15.68 -19.25 -6.53
CA GLY A 471 -16.20 -18.24 -5.60
C GLY A 471 -16.60 -16.94 -6.29
N VAL A 472 -15.86 -16.49 -7.30
CA VAL A 472 -16.20 -15.32 -8.12
C VAL A 472 -17.44 -15.60 -8.96
N MET A 473 -17.55 -16.79 -9.54
CA MET A 473 -18.74 -17.17 -10.35
C MET A 473 -20.03 -17.19 -9.53
N GLU A 474 -19.98 -17.67 -8.28
CA GLU A 474 -21.16 -17.64 -7.39
C GLU A 474 -21.61 -16.21 -7.07
N LEU A 475 -20.68 -15.31 -6.83
CA LEU A 475 -21.00 -13.90 -6.59
C LEU A 475 -21.62 -13.23 -7.82
N ILE A 476 -21.10 -13.52 -9.00
CA ILE A 476 -21.63 -13.01 -10.25
C ILE A 476 -23.03 -13.53 -10.47
N LYS A 477 -23.26 -14.82 -10.30
CA LYS A 477 -24.58 -15.45 -10.40
C LYS A 477 -25.59 -14.77 -9.49
N GLU A 478 -25.26 -14.63 -8.20
CA GLU A 478 -26.13 -13.98 -7.20
C GLU A 478 -26.48 -12.54 -7.59
N ARG A 479 -25.52 -11.77 -8.09
CA ARG A 479 -25.76 -10.41 -8.57
C ARG A 479 -26.64 -10.36 -9.79
N LEU A 480 -26.35 -11.17 -10.82
CA LEU A 480 -27.14 -11.24 -12.05
C LEU A 480 -28.59 -11.62 -11.76
N GLU A 481 -28.81 -12.58 -10.85
CA GLU A 481 -30.16 -13.00 -10.42
C GLU A 481 -30.94 -11.88 -9.71
N LYS A 482 -30.25 -11.02 -8.94
CA LYS A 482 -30.87 -9.89 -8.21
C LYS A 482 -31.02 -8.62 -9.05
N THR A 483 -30.43 -8.59 -10.26
CA THR A 483 -30.52 -7.40 -11.13
C THR A 483 -31.96 -7.13 -11.53
N GLN A 484 -32.37 -5.85 -11.40
CA GLN A 484 -33.73 -5.40 -11.80
C GLN A 484 -33.72 -4.89 -13.23
N HIS A 485 -34.71 -5.34 -13.99
CA HIS A 485 -34.97 -4.91 -15.36
C HIS A 485 -36.33 -4.30 -15.47
N ARG A 486 -36.46 -3.30 -16.34
CA ARG A 486 -37.72 -2.75 -16.80
C ARG A 486 -38.05 -3.41 -18.13
N LEU A 487 -39.09 -4.25 -18.13
CA LEU A 487 -39.60 -4.92 -19.32
C LEU A 487 -40.66 -4.03 -19.97
N ILE A 488 -40.58 -3.84 -21.30
CA ILE A 488 -41.53 -3.01 -22.06
C ILE A 488 -41.92 -3.76 -23.36
N CYS A 489 -43.20 -3.83 -23.67
CA CYS A 489 -43.63 -4.42 -24.93
C CYS A 489 -43.36 -3.47 -26.10
N VAL A 490 -42.50 -3.87 -27.05
CA VAL A 490 -42.16 -3.03 -28.21
C VAL A 490 -43.22 -3.09 -29.32
N ARG A 491 -44.18 -4.04 -29.26
CA ARG A 491 -45.28 -4.15 -30.21
C ARG A 491 -46.47 -3.25 -29.90
N CYS A 492 -46.88 -3.16 -28.63
CA CYS A 492 -48.04 -2.34 -28.26
C CYS A 492 -47.71 -1.10 -27.44
N GLY A 493 -46.53 -1.05 -26.82
CA GLY A 493 -46.10 0.05 -25.95
C GLY A 493 -46.90 0.21 -24.65
N LYS A 494 -47.95 -0.57 -24.44
CA LYS A 494 -48.94 -0.38 -23.35
C LYS A 494 -48.63 -1.18 -22.09
N TRP A 495 -47.61 -2.05 -22.13
CA TRP A 495 -47.24 -2.89 -20.99
C TRP A 495 -45.80 -2.65 -20.60
N GLU A 496 -45.63 -2.40 -19.32
CA GLU A 496 -44.35 -2.21 -18.66
C GLU A 496 -44.39 -2.90 -17.29
N ARG A 497 -43.28 -3.54 -16.90
CA ARG A 497 -43.12 -4.21 -15.59
C ARG A 497 -41.69 -4.20 -15.13
N LEU A 498 -41.48 -3.91 -13.85
CA LEU A 498 -40.17 -4.14 -13.18
C LEU A 498 -40.10 -5.58 -12.67
N ILE A 499 -38.98 -6.27 -12.94
CA ILE A 499 -38.80 -7.65 -12.55
C ILE A 499 -37.30 -7.90 -12.21
N GLN A 500 -37.05 -8.74 -11.21
CA GLN A 500 -35.69 -9.26 -11.01
C GLN A 500 -35.41 -10.41 -11.97
N THR A 501 -34.14 -10.58 -12.38
CA THR A 501 -33.75 -11.66 -13.30
C THR A 501 -34.22 -13.04 -12.80
N LYS A 502 -34.06 -13.31 -11.50
CA LYS A 502 -34.45 -14.60 -10.89
C LYS A 502 -35.96 -14.88 -11.01
N ASP A 503 -36.79 -13.84 -10.94
CA ASP A 503 -38.26 -13.94 -10.93
C ASP A 503 -38.84 -13.91 -12.34
N ALA A 504 -38.00 -13.77 -13.37
CA ALA A 504 -38.45 -13.78 -14.76
C ALA A 504 -38.86 -15.19 -15.19
N PRO A 505 -39.99 -15.32 -15.89
CA PRO A 505 -40.38 -16.59 -16.49
C PRO A 505 -39.45 -16.96 -17.65
N ASP A 506 -39.35 -18.24 -17.97
CA ASP A 506 -38.50 -18.69 -19.08
C ASP A 506 -38.91 -18.10 -20.42
N LEU A 507 -40.21 -17.91 -20.62
CA LEU A 507 -40.80 -17.24 -21.77
C LEU A 507 -41.46 -15.94 -21.35
N ILE A 508 -40.91 -14.82 -21.84
CA ILE A 508 -41.42 -13.49 -21.53
C ILE A 508 -42.42 -13.04 -22.61
N SER A 509 -43.65 -12.73 -22.23
CA SER A 509 -44.68 -12.25 -23.14
C SER A 509 -45.49 -11.10 -22.53
N CYS A 510 -46.03 -10.26 -23.40
CA CYS A 510 -46.93 -9.17 -23.01
C CYS A 510 -48.32 -9.70 -22.66
N PRO A 511 -48.85 -9.46 -21.46
CA PRO A 511 -50.19 -9.94 -21.08
C PRO A 511 -51.30 -9.20 -21.84
N ILE A 512 -51.05 -8.00 -22.39
CA ILE A 512 -52.04 -7.19 -23.10
C ILE A 512 -52.23 -7.66 -24.56
N CYS A 513 -51.13 -7.78 -25.32
CA CYS A 513 -51.22 -8.13 -26.75
C CYS A 513 -50.65 -9.52 -27.08
N ARG A 514 -50.25 -10.30 -26.07
CA ARG A 514 -49.68 -11.65 -26.17
C ARG A 514 -48.39 -11.76 -27.01
N SER A 515 -47.82 -10.63 -27.40
CA SER A 515 -46.57 -10.61 -28.16
C SER A 515 -45.39 -11.00 -27.29
N ARG A 516 -44.44 -11.77 -27.84
CA ARG A 516 -43.14 -12.08 -27.23
C ARG A 516 -42.08 -11.01 -27.48
N LEU A 517 -42.40 -9.97 -28.26
CA LEU A 517 -41.49 -8.85 -28.50
C LEU A 517 -41.53 -7.89 -27.32
N VAL A 518 -40.81 -8.29 -26.28
CA VAL A 518 -40.59 -7.53 -25.04
C VAL A 518 -39.13 -7.17 -24.94
N THR A 519 -38.84 -5.90 -24.76
CA THR A 519 -37.47 -5.40 -24.49
C THR A 519 -37.20 -5.31 -23.00
N ALA A 520 -35.93 -5.34 -22.64
CA ALA A 520 -35.45 -5.06 -21.28
C ALA A 520 -34.49 -3.87 -21.30
N THR A 521 -34.65 -2.97 -20.33
CA THR A 521 -33.74 -1.85 -20.10
C THR A 521 -33.44 -1.70 -18.62
N SER A 522 -32.53 -0.80 -18.27
CA SER A 522 -32.24 -0.47 -16.87
C SER A 522 -33.50 0.00 -16.16
N HIS A 523 -33.69 -0.37 -14.90
CA HIS A 523 -34.79 0.08 -14.07
C HIS A 523 -34.86 1.60 -13.91
N PHE A 524 -33.76 2.32 -14.13
CA PHE A 524 -33.66 3.78 -14.11
C PHE A 524 -34.13 4.44 -15.42
N ASP A 525 -34.26 3.69 -16.53
CA ASP A 525 -34.66 4.26 -17.81
C ASP A 525 -36.19 4.43 -17.85
N ASN A 526 -36.65 5.66 -17.67
CA ASN A 526 -38.07 6.03 -17.69
C ASN A 526 -38.54 6.57 -19.05
N ASP A 527 -37.65 6.71 -20.03
CA ASP A 527 -37.93 7.39 -21.28
C ASP A 527 -38.20 6.41 -22.42
N LEU A 528 -37.63 5.22 -22.39
CA LEU A 528 -37.77 4.24 -23.47
C LEU A 528 -39.24 3.88 -23.76
N GLY A 529 -40.07 3.73 -22.74
CA GLY A 529 -41.50 3.46 -22.90
C GLY A 529 -42.21 4.58 -23.69
N LYS A 530 -41.91 5.83 -23.37
CA LYS A 530 -42.47 7.01 -24.07
C LYS A 530 -42.01 7.07 -25.53
N ILE A 531 -40.72 6.75 -25.77
CA ILE A 531 -40.14 6.72 -27.13
C ILE A 531 -40.86 5.64 -27.97
N ILE A 532 -41.05 4.44 -27.41
CA ILE A 532 -41.76 3.35 -28.08
C ILE A 532 -43.19 3.78 -28.45
N ILE A 533 -43.94 4.36 -27.51
CA ILE A 533 -45.33 4.82 -27.75
C ILE A 533 -45.35 5.87 -28.87
N ARG A 534 -44.51 6.89 -28.82
CA ARG A 534 -44.42 7.95 -29.86
C ARG A 534 -44.11 7.37 -31.22
N LYS A 535 -43.14 6.47 -31.32
CA LYS A 535 -42.79 5.82 -32.60
C LYS A 535 -43.95 4.98 -33.17
N LEU A 536 -44.65 4.21 -32.33
CA LEU A 536 -45.81 3.40 -32.74
C LEU A 536 -47.02 4.24 -33.15
N SER A 537 -47.15 5.46 -32.58
CA SER A 537 -48.18 6.42 -32.95
C SER A 537 -47.87 7.23 -34.22
N GLY A 538 -46.75 6.94 -34.90
CA GLY A 538 -46.34 7.65 -36.12
C GLY A 538 -45.76 9.04 -35.90
N MET A 539 -45.45 9.43 -34.63
CA MET A 539 -44.86 10.71 -34.33
C MET A 539 -43.37 10.73 -34.73
N GLN A 540 -42.87 11.89 -35.14
CA GLN A 540 -41.45 12.07 -35.39
C GLN A 540 -40.66 11.97 -34.08
N ILE A 541 -39.59 11.21 -34.11
CA ILE A 541 -38.61 11.05 -33.02
C ILE A 541 -37.24 11.48 -33.48
N SER A 542 -36.38 11.94 -32.55
CA SER A 542 -35.02 12.35 -32.87
C SER A 542 -34.18 11.17 -33.36
N ALA A 543 -33.04 11.47 -33.99
CA ALA A 543 -32.07 10.43 -34.41
C ALA A 543 -31.59 9.58 -33.22
N GLU A 544 -31.36 10.21 -32.07
CA GLU A 544 -30.96 9.53 -30.84
C GLU A 544 -32.07 8.61 -30.31
N GLU A 545 -33.29 9.11 -30.26
CA GLU A 545 -34.45 8.31 -29.86
C GLU A 545 -34.70 7.13 -30.80
N ASN A 546 -34.48 7.32 -32.10
CA ASN A 546 -34.57 6.24 -33.09
C ASN A 546 -33.47 5.18 -32.88
N HIS A 547 -32.28 5.60 -32.49
CA HIS A 547 -31.19 4.67 -32.11
C HIS A 547 -31.60 3.85 -30.87
N LYS A 548 -32.13 4.49 -29.81
CA LYS A 548 -32.64 3.81 -28.61
C LYS A 548 -33.78 2.82 -28.96
N PHE A 549 -34.68 3.19 -29.82
CA PHE A 549 -35.75 2.33 -30.29
C PHE A 549 -35.21 1.09 -31.04
N ASN A 550 -34.28 1.28 -31.97
CA ASN A 550 -33.68 0.17 -32.72
C ASN A 550 -32.89 -0.78 -31.80
N ARG A 551 -32.21 -0.24 -30.78
CA ARG A 551 -31.57 -1.05 -29.75
C ARG A 551 -32.58 -1.86 -28.94
N ALA A 552 -33.73 -1.27 -28.59
CA ALA A 552 -34.80 -1.96 -27.90
C ALA A 552 -35.38 -3.13 -28.73
N TRP A 553 -35.47 -2.98 -30.04
CA TRP A 553 -35.89 -4.07 -30.94
C TRP A 553 -34.87 -5.22 -30.98
N LYS A 554 -33.57 -4.92 -31.02
CA LYS A 554 -32.53 -5.95 -30.93
C LYS A 554 -32.63 -6.75 -29.62
N VAL A 555 -32.83 -6.06 -28.50
CA VAL A 555 -33.01 -6.69 -27.18
C VAL A 555 -34.29 -7.53 -27.17
N ALA A 556 -35.39 -7.03 -27.72
CA ALA A 556 -36.64 -7.77 -27.79
C ALA A 556 -36.52 -9.07 -28.62
N SER A 557 -35.74 -9.03 -29.70
CA SER A 557 -35.43 -10.24 -30.48
C SER A 557 -34.62 -11.26 -29.68
N LEU A 558 -33.69 -10.81 -28.88
CA LEU A 558 -32.91 -11.71 -28.01
C LEU A 558 -33.77 -12.36 -26.93
N LEU A 559 -34.64 -11.57 -26.27
CA LEU A 559 -35.55 -12.11 -25.26
C LEU A 559 -36.59 -13.08 -25.87
N ASN A 560 -37.05 -12.81 -27.09
CA ASN A 560 -37.97 -13.74 -27.79
C ASN A 560 -37.30 -15.10 -28.06
N ASN A 561 -36.01 -15.11 -28.40
CA ASN A 561 -35.28 -16.33 -28.77
C ASN A 561 -34.70 -17.09 -27.57
N PHE A 562 -34.23 -16.38 -26.55
CA PHE A 562 -33.44 -16.95 -25.43
C PHE A 562 -34.10 -16.74 -24.06
N GLY A 563 -35.25 -16.03 -23.98
CA GLY A 563 -36.05 -15.85 -22.76
C GLY A 563 -35.27 -15.31 -21.58
N LYS A 564 -35.42 -15.94 -20.42
CA LYS A 564 -34.74 -15.59 -19.16
C LYS A 564 -33.23 -15.58 -19.28
N ARG A 565 -32.63 -16.45 -20.09
CA ARG A 565 -31.18 -16.48 -20.31
C ARG A 565 -30.65 -15.19 -20.94
N ALA A 566 -31.40 -14.63 -21.92
CA ALA A 566 -31.05 -13.33 -22.50
C ALA A 566 -31.11 -12.21 -21.46
N LEU A 567 -32.11 -12.24 -20.58
CA LEU A 567 -32.21 -11.27 -19.48
C LEU A 567 -31.03 -11.35 -18.53
N MET A 568 -30.60 -12.57 -18.21
CA MET A 568 -29.42 -12.81 -17.35
C MET A 568 -28.12 -12.29 -17.98
N VAL A 569 -27.89 -12.51 -19.28
CA VAL A 569 -26.70 -12.00 -19.97
C VAL A 569 -26.74 -10.48 -20.06
N LEU A 570 -27.89 -9.87 -20.32
CA LEU A 570 -28.11 -8.42 -20.35
C LEU A 570 -27.97 -7.75 -18.97
N ALA A 571 -28.06 -8.51 -17.88
CA ALA A 571 -27.77 -8.05 -16.53
C ALA A 571 -26.27 -7.78 -16.32
N GLY A 572 -25.40 -8.30 -17.19
CA GLY A 572 -23.95 -8.09 -17.13
C GLY A 572 -23.56 -6.64 -17.40
N TYR A 573 -22.60 -6.16 -16.60
CA TYR A 573 -22.13 -4.78 -16.68
C TYR A 573 -21.43 -4.49 -18.01
N GLY A 574 -21.92 -3.48 -18.75
CA GLY A 574 -21.37 -3.10 -20.06
C GLY A 574 -21.73 -4.06 -21.20
N ILE A 575 -22.61 -5.04 -20.97
CA ILE A 575 -23.05 -5.99 -21.99
C ILE A 575 -24.27 -5.41 -22.74
N GLY A 576 -24.04 -5.01 -23.99
CA GLY A 576 -25.10 -4.58 -24.91
C GLY A 576 -25.70 -5.75 -25.70
N ALA A 577 -26.72 -5.45 -26.53
CA ALA A 577 -27.45 -6.45 -27.33
C ALA A 577 -26.52 -7.30 -28.22
N ASP A 578 -25.52 -6.69 -28.86
CA ASP A 578 -24.62 -7.39 -29.79
C ASP A 578 -23.67 -8.35 -29.05
N SER A 579 -23.11 -7.92 -27.89
CA SER A 579 -22.31 -8.77 -27.03
C SER A 579 -23.12 -9.91 -26.41
N ALA A 580 -24.35 -9.62 -25.98
CA ALA A 580 -25.29 -10.63 -25.46
C ALA A 580 -25.61 -11.69 -26.52
N ALA A 581 -25.85 -11.27 -27.76
CA ALA A 581 -26.11 -12.18 -28.86
C ALA A 581 -24.94 -13.15 -29.11
N ARG A 582 -23.70 -12.64 -29.05
CA ARG A 582 -22.50 -13.46 -29.22
C ARG A 582 -22.35 -14.49 -28.10
N ILE A 583 -22.54 -14.09 -26.84
CA ILE A 583 -22.47 -14.99 -25.69
C ILE A 583 -23.52 -16.10 -25.79
N LEU A 584 -24.77 -15.74 -26.06
CA LEU A 584 -25.91 -16.68 -26.13
C LEU A 584 -25.81 -17.68 -27.29
N ARG A 585 -25.13 -17.33 -28.38
CA ARG A 585 -24.91 -18.24 -29.52
C ARG A 585 -23.76 -19.23 -29.27
N ASN A 586 -22.72 -18.82 -28.55
CA ASN A 586 -21.52 -19.62 -28.39
C ASN A 586 -21.56 -20.55 -27.17
N TYR A 587 -22.39 -20.25 -26.17
CA TYR A 587 -22.43 -20.99 -24.93
C TYR A 587 -23.86 -21.42 -24.59
N SER A 588 -24.04 -22.72 -24.35
CA SER A 588 -25.35 -23.33 -24.07
C SER A 588 -25.56 -23.71 -22.61
N GLU A 589 -24.48 -24.02 -21.88
CA GLU A 589 -24.54 -24.40 -20.48
C GLU A 589 -24.37 -23.20 -19.55
N ASP A 590 -25.13 -23.17 -18.46
CA ASP A 590 -25.13 -22.03 -17.50
C ASP A 590 -23.75 -21.71 -16.94
N PRO A 591 -22.89 -22.65 -16.52
CA PRO A 591 -21.55 -22.31 -16.02
C PRO A 591 -20.68 -21.59 -17.05
N GLU A 592 -20.77 -21.98 -18.32
CA GLU A 592 -20.03 -21.35 -19.41
C GLU A 592 -20.55 -19.94 -19.72
N VAL A 593 -21.88 -19.77 -19.66
CA VAL A 593 -22.52 -18.45 -19.84
C VAL A 593 -22.09 -17.48 -18.75
N TYR A 594 -22.07 -17.89 -17.47
CA TYR A 594 -21.57 -17.03 -16.39
C TYR A 594 -20.10 -16.64 -16.58
N ARG A 595 -19.28 -17.58 -17.03
CA ARG A 595 -17.88 -17.33 -17.34
C ARG A 595 -17.73 -16.31 -18.48
N ALA A 596 -18.48 -16.48 -19.56
CA ALA A 596 -18.47 -15.58 -20.71
C ALA A 596 -18.97 -14.17 -20.34
N ILE A 597 -19.99 -14.06 -19.47
CA ILE A 597 -20.44 -12.78 -18.91
C ILE A 597 -19.29 -12.12 -18.13
N TYR A 598 -18.65 -12.85 -17.24
CA TYR A 598 -17.52 -12.34 -16.45
C TYR A 598 -16.37 -11.84 -17.31
N GLU A 599 -15.99 -12.60 -18.33
CA GLU A 599 -14.93 -12.20 -19.27
C GLU A 599 -15.30 -10.92 -20.04
N ALA A 600 -16.56 -10.81 -20.49
CA ALA A 600 -17.05 -9.63 -21.17
C ALA A 600 -17.09 -8.39 -20.25
N GLU A 601 -17.51 -8.53 -19.00
CA GLU A 601 -17.46 -7.47 -18.00
C GLU A 601 -16.02 -7.01 -17.72
N ARG A 602 -15.09 -7.95 -17.58
CA ARG A 602 -13.66 -7.64 -17.40
C ARG A 602 -13.10 -6.87 -18.58
N GLN A 603 -13.41 -7.33 -19.80
CA GLN A 603 -12.98 -6.65 -21.01
C GLN A 603 -13.54 -5.23 -21.11
N TYR A 604 -14.84 -5.05 -20.80
CA TYR A 604 -15.46 -3.73 -20.77
C TYR A 604 -14.77 -2.80 -19.75
N VAL A 605 -14.52 -3.27 -18.53
CA VAL A 605 -13.83 -2.47 -17.49
C VAL A 605 -12.44 -2.06 -17.94
N MET A 606 -11.70 -2.95 -18.64
CA MET A 606 -10.36 -2.66 -19.13
C MET A 606 -10.35 -1.67 -20.30
N THR A 607 -11.40 -1.68 -21.14
CA THR A 607 -11.43 -0.91 -22.40
C THR A 607 -12.27 0.36 -22.31
N ARG A 608 -13.12 0.52 -21.30
CA ARG A 608 -14.05 1.68 -21.19
C ARG A 608 -13.34 3.05 -21.18
N GLY A 609 -12.05 3.12 -20.79
CA GLY A 609 -11.28 4.35 -20.84
C GLY A 609 -10.99 4.84 -22.27
N PHE A 610 -11.11 3.96 -23.26
CA PHE A 610 -10.92 4.26 -24.67
C PHE A 610 -12.22 4.57 -25.43
N TRP A 611 -13.39 4.30 -24.80
CA TRP A 611 -14.68 4.63 -25.39
C TRP A 611 -15.03 6.05 -24.94
N LYS A 612 -15.08 6.97 -25.90
CA LYS A 612 -15.67 8.29 -25.64
C LYS A 612 -17.18 8.09 -25.41
N ASP A 613 -17.69 8.53 -24.26
CA ASP A 613 -19.12 8.63 -23.99
C ASP A 613 -19.79 9.63 -24.93
#